data_1900fb2d50e60b797959d644442fb8c9
#
_entry.id   1900fb2d50e60b797959d644442fb8c9
#
_cell.length_a   1.000
_cell.length_b   1.000
_cell.length_c   1.000
_cell.angle_alpha   90.00
_cell.angle_beta   90.00
_cell.angle_gamma   90.00
#
_symmetry.space_group_name_H-M   'P 1'
#
loop_
_entity.id
_entity.type
_entity.pdbx_description
1 polymer ?
#
loop_
_entity_poly.entity_id
_entity_poly.type
_entity_poly.pdbx_seq_one_letter_code
_entity_poly.pdbx_strand_id
1 'polypeptide(L)'
;GSSDTANVHGERQQKLDLFADEAIRKICDHTGRLCAMASEEHEDIIEIPANFGRGKYVLLYDPLDGSSNIDVNVSVGTIFAIHRKVSGGELGTIDDVLQPGRSLAAAGYVIYGSSTMLVYTTGQGVHGFTLDNSLGEFLLSHPDMTMPKTPVYYSANHGREKFWTPG
;
A
#
# COMPACT_ATOMS: atom_id res chain seq x y z
N GLY A 1 -19.59 5.76 -5.36
CA GLY A 1 -20.25 6.82 -4.60
C GLY A 1 -19.53 7.09 -3.29
N SER A 2 -19.44 8.37 -2.91
CA SER A 2 -18.81 8.78 -1.65
C SER A 2 -19.54 8.27 -0.41
N SER A 3 -18.82 8.08 0.69
CA SER A 3 -19.38 7.90 2.04
C SER A 3 -19.57 9.27 2.70
N ASP A 4 -20.17 9.29 3.90
CA ASP A 4 -20.29 10.50 4.70
C ASP A 4 -19.12 10.68 5.68
N THR A 5 -18.11 9.84 5.60
CA THR A 5 -16.89 9.84 6.42
C THR A 5 -15.72 10.46 5.67
N ALA A 6 -14.73 10.95 6.42
CA ALA A 6 -13.46 11.44 5.89
C ALA A 6 -12.30 10.60 6.45
N ASN A 7 -11.21 10.47 5.69
CA ASN A 7 -9.99 9.80 6.15
C ASN A 7 -9.15 10.72 7.06
N VAL A 8 -7.99 10.23 7.51
CA VAL A 8 -7.05 10.94 8.40
C VAL A 8 -6.59 12.28 7.81
N HIS A 9 -6.52 12.40 6.50
CA HIS A 9 -6.16 13.62 5.78
C HIS A 9 -7.34 14.58 5.53
N GLY A 10 -8.56 14.24 6.01
CA GLY A 10 -9.78 15.03 5.82
C GLY A 10 -10.38 14.92 4.42
N GLU A 11 -9.91 13.97 3.60
CA GLU A 11 -10.48 13.66 2.30
C GLU A 11 -11.77 12.84 2.48
N ARG A 12 -12.72 13.05 1.58
CA ARG A 12 -13.98 12.31 1.62
C ARG A 12 -13.74 10.88 1.16
N GLN A 13 -13.94 9.92 2.07
CA GLN A 13 -13.78 8.50 1.76
C GLN A 13 -14.79 8.05 0.71
N GLN A 14 -14.33 7.26 -0.24
CA GLN A 14 -15.21 6.56 -1.16
C GLN A 14 -15.65 5.23 -0.54
N LYS A 15 -16.80 4.73 -0.93
CA LYS A 15 -17.29 3.43 -0.44
C LYS A 15 -16.32 2.29 -0.80
N LEU A 16 -15.56 2.46 -1.87
CA LEU A 16 -14.60 1.47 -2.33
C LEU A 16 -13.34 1.45 -1.47
N ASP A 17 -12.90 2.60 -0.91
CA ASP A 17 -11.79 2.67 0.05
C ASP A 17 -12.10 1.82 1.28
N LEU A 18 -13.28 2.03 1.86
CA LEU A 18 -13.71 1.30 3.06
C LEU A 18 -13.83 -0.21 2.78
N PHE A 19 -14.32 -0.58 1.60
CA PHE A 19 -14.40 -1.99 1.20
C PHE A 19 -13.01 -2.61 1.04
N ALA A 20 -12.08 -1.89 0.38
CA ALA A 20 -10.71 -2.34 0.18
C ALA A 20 -9.95 -2.48 1.51
N ASP A 21 -10.09 -1.49 2.41
CA ASP A 21 -9.50 -1.53 3.75
C ASP A 21 -10.03 -2.75 4.55
N GLU A 22 -11.35 -2.94 4.60
CA GLU A 22 -11.95 -4.06 5.29
C GLU A 22 -11.49 -5.42 4.72
N ALA A 23 -11.36 -5.52 3.38
CA ALA A 23 -10.89 -6.73 2.71
C ALA A 23 -9.43 -7.04 3.08
N ILE A 24 -8.53 -6.04 3.03
CA ILE A 24 -7.12 -6.20 3.41
C ILE A 24 -7.01 -6.62 4.88
N ARG A 25 -7.73 -5.94 5.78
CA ARG A 25 -7.72 -6.27 7.20
C ARG A 25 -8.14 -7.72 7.46
N LYS A 26 -9.30 -8.13 6.92
CA LYS A 26 -9.83 -9.48 7.11
C LYS A 26 -8.92 -10.58 6.55
N ILE A 27 -8.20 -10.30 5.46
CA ILE A 27 -7.26 -11.27 4.87
C ILE A 27 -5.97 -11.34 5.69
N CYS A 28 -5.52 -10.23 6.26
CA CYS A 28 -4.21 -10.13 6.88
C CYS A 28 -4.19 -10.42 8.39
N ASP A 29 -5.28 -10.12 9.12
CA ASP A 29 -5.34 -10.15 10.58
C ASP A 29 -5.15 -11.56 11.19
N HIS A 30 -5.57 -12.60 10.49
CA HIS A 30 -5.52 -14.00 10.97
C HIS A 30 -4.33 -14.81 10.44
N THR A 31 -3.41 -14.18 9.71
CA THR A 31 -2.27 -14.88 9.09
C THR A 31 -1.20 -15.34 10.08
N GLY A 32 -1.19 -14.81 11.29
CA GLY A 32 -0.13 -15.03 12.29
C GLY A 32 1.22 -14.41 11.91
N ARG A 33 1.26 -13.55 10.89
CA ARG A 33 2.48 -12.88 10.40
C ARG A 33 2.65 -11.48 10.96
N LEU A 34 1.54 -10.79 11.22
CA LEU A 34 1.51 -9.40 11.63
C LEU A 34 1.37 -9.25 13.14
N CYS A 35 2.00 -8.22 13.70
CA CYS A 35 1.77 -7.75 15.08
C CYS A 35 0.90 -6.49 15.13
N ALA A 36 0.82 -5.74 14.02
CA ALA A 36 -0.03 -4.59 13.84
C ALA A 36 -0.19 -4.27 12.35
N MET A 37 -1.17 -3.44 12.03
CA MET A 37 -1.34 -2.80 10.73
C MET A 37 -1.53 -1.29 10.90
N ALA A 38 -1.22 -0.51 9.89
CA ALA A 38 -1.54 0.91 9.78
C ALA A 38 -2.07 1.19 8.38
N SER A 39 -3.22 1.83 8.30
CA SER A 39 -3.91 2.17 7.06
C SER A 39 -4.08 3.68 6.97
N GLU A 40 -4.08 4.25 5.76
CA GLU A 40 -4.43 5.65 5.54
C GLU A 40 -5.84 5.98 6.04
N GLU A 41 -6.74 5.00 6.03
CA GLU A 41 -8.15 5.16 6.42
C GLU A 41 -8.38 5.20 7.93
N HIS A 42 -7.33 4.96 8.76
CA HIS A 42 -7.42 4.91 10.21
C HIS A 42 -6.39 5.82 10.90
N GLU A 43 -6.84 6.59 11.90
CA GLU A 43 -5.95 7.44 12.72
C GLU A 43 -5.02 6.61 13.61
N ASP A 44 -5.53 5.51 14.13
CA ASP A 44 -4.82 4.66 15.08
C ASP A 44 -4.24 3.40 14.43
N ILE A 45 -3.26 2.82 15.12
CA ILE A 45 -2.72 1.50 14.77
C ILE A 45 -3.83 0.47 14.88
N ILE A 46 -3.95 -0.36 13.85
CA ILE A 46 -4.89 -1.47 13.83
C ILE A 46 -4.23 -2.66 14.52
N GLU A 47 -4.74 -2.99 15.70
CA GLU A 47 -4.27 -4.15 16.45
C GLU A 47 -4.75 -5.46 15.83
N ILE A 48 -3.90 -6.48 15.90
CA ILE A 48 -4.31 -7.85 15.56
C ILE A 48 -5.21 -8.38 16.68
N PRO A 49 -6.42 -8.86 16.36
CA PRO A 49 -7.35 -9.39 17.36
C PRO A 49 -6.72 -10.46 18.24
N ALA A 50 -7.07 -10.47 19.54
CA ALA A 50 -6.43 -11.32 20.54
C ALA A 50 -6.60 -12.83 20.31
N ASN A 51 -7.62 -13.20 19.53
CA ASN A 51 -7.89 -14.60 19.16
C ASN A 51 -7.00 -15.11 17.99
N PHE A 52 -6.23 -14.24 17.36
CA PHE A 52 -5.30 -14.60 16.30
C PHE A 52 -3.85 -14.55 16.80
N GLY A 53 -3.00 -15.40 16.20
CA GLY A 53 -1.57 -15.38 16.45
C GLY A 53 -0.93 -14.09 15.95
N ARG A 54 0.03 -13.56 16.71
CA ARG A 54 0.80 -12.37 16.33
C ARG A 54 2.17 -12.74 15.80
N GLY A 55 2.63 -12.02 14.78
CA GLY A 55 3.90 -12.26 14.12
C GLY A 55 4.92 -11.14 14.34
N LYS A 56 5.89 -11.07 13.43
CA LYS A 56 7.07 -10.18 13.54
C LYS A 56 7.08 -9.04 12.51
N TYR A 57 5.94 -8.78 11.88
CA TYR A 57 5.85 -7.76 10.84
C TYR A 57 4.73 -6.78 11.13
N VAL A 58 4.89 -5.57 10.61
CA VAL A 58 3.86 -4.53 10.54
C VAL A 58 3.56 -4.29 9.08
N LEU A 59 2.28 -4.25 8.73
CA LEU A 59 1.81 -3.87 7.40
C LEU A 59 1.33 -2.42 7.43
N LEU A 60 1.92 -1.58 6.58
CA LEU A 60 1.44 -0.22 6.30
C LEU A 60 0.83 -0.23 4.91
N TYR A 61 -0.31 0.40 4.73
CA TYR A 61 -0.95 0.40 3.42
C TYR A 61 -1.90 1.59 3.23
N ASP A 62 -2.02 1.98 1.97
CA ASP A 62 -3.13 2.74 1.44
C ASP A 62 -3.98 1.76 0.63
N PRO A 63 -5.22 1.51 1.05
CA PRO A 63 -6.05 0.48 0.41
C PRO A 63 -6.42 0.85 -1.03
N LEU A 64 -6.57 2.14 -1.34
CA LEU A 64 -6.96 2.58 -2.69
C LEU A 64 -6.44 3.98 -3.01
N ASP A 65 -5.12 4.12 -3.21
CA ASP A 65 -4.46 5.36 -3.60
C ASP A 65 -5.06 5.95 -4.87
N GLY A 66 -5.36 7.24 -4.83
CA GLY A 66 -5.99 7.96 -5.92
C GLY A 66 -7.52 7.81 -5.97
N SER A 67 -8.18 7.35 -4.93
CA SER A 67 -9.62 7.10 -4.88
C SER A 67 -10.48 8.33 -5.17
N SER A 68 -9.99 9.54 -4.89
CA SER A 68 -10.64 10.80 -5.27
C SER A 68 -10.84 10.98 -6.77
N ASN A 69 -10.11 10.23 -7.60
CA ASN A 69 -10.18 10.26 -9.06
C ASN A 69 -11.04 9.14 -9.69
N ILE A 70 -11.69 8.32 -8.88
CA ILE A 70 -12.53 7.21 -9.37
C ILE A 70 -13.64 7.71 -10.30
N ASP A 71 -14.28 8.82 -9.94
CA ASP A 71 -15.40 9.37 -10.71
C ASP A 71 -14.99 9.89 -12.10
N VAL A 72 -13.71 10.13 -12.33
CA VAL A 72 -13.15 10.57 -13.61
C VAL A 72 -12.36 9.47 -14.34
N ASN A 73 -12.46 8.24 -13.84
CA ASN A 73 -11.90 7.02 -14.44
C ASN A 73 -10.37 7.07 -14.62
N VAL A 74 -9.65 7.70 -13.70
CA VAL A 74 -8.21 7.60 -13.60
C VAL A 74 -7.85 6.31 -12.88
N SER A 75 -6.76 5.66 -13.28
CA SER A 75 -6.27 4.45 -12.61
C SER A 75 -5.97 4.73 -11.14
N VAL A 76 -6.40 3.80 -10.30
CA VAL A 76 -6.16 3.79 -8.86
C VAL A 76 -5.28 2.60 -8.50
N GLY A 77 -4.75 2.57 -7.30
CA GLY A 77 -3.86 1.49 -6.88
C GLY A 77 -3.95 1.21 -5.39
N THR A 78 -3.35 0.12 -4.97
CA THR A 78 -3.07 -0.19 -3.56
C THR A 78 -1.57 -0.04 -3.34
N ILE A 79 -1.16 0.64 -2.28
CA ILE A 79 0.26 0.76 -1.90
C ILE A 79 0.47 0.04 -0.58
N PHE A 80 1.57 -0.69 -0.44
CA PHE A 80 1.90 -1.35 0.81
C PHE A 80 3.39 -1.33 1.11
N ALA A 81 3.69 -1.37 2.41
CA ALA A 81 5.04 -1.50 2.94
C ALA A 81 5.03 -2.41 4.16
N ILE A 82 6.10 -3.17 4.35
CA ILE A 82 6.23 -4.12 5.45
C ILE A 82 7.50 -3.81 6.22
N HIS A 83 7.35 -3.51 7.51
CA HIS A 83 8.46 -3.42 8.45
C HIS A 83 8.59 -4.67 9.30
N ARG A 84 9.81 -4.92 9.79
CA ARG A 84 10.02 -5.87 10.88
C ARG A 84 9.71 -5.19 12.20
N LYS A 85 9.06 -5.92 13.11
CA LYS A 85 8.85 -5.47 14.48
C LYS A 85 10.20 -5.21 15.17
N VAL A 86 10.33 -4.08 15.84
CA VAL A 86 11.52 -3.67 16.60
C VAL A 86 11.25 -3.54 18.10
N SER A 87 9.99 -3.35 18.50
CA SER A 87 9.60 -3.25 19.91
C SER A 87 9.61 -4.62 20.62
N GLY A 88 9.66 -4.60 21.94
CA GLY A 88 9.47 -5.79 22.77
C GLY A 88 8.00 -6.22 22.88
N GLY A 89 7.77 -7.44 23.42
CA GLY A 89 6.41 -7.96 23.63
C GLY A 89 5.72 -8.46 22.36
N GLU A 90 4.43 -8.79 22.48
CA GLU A 90 3.66 -9.36 21.38
C GLU A 90 2.93 -8.32 20.53
N LEU A 91 2.50 -7.21 21.15
CA LEU A 91 1.78 -6.15 20.47
C LEU A 91 2.71 -5.30 19.61
N GLY A 92 2.23 -4.83 18.47
CA GLY A 92 2.89 -3.80 17.71
C GLY A 92 2.67 -2.44 18.36
N THR A 93 3.65 -1.55 18.22
CA THR A 93 3.67 -0.20 18.77
C THR A 93 3.90 0.85 17.69
N ILE A 94 3.77 2.11 18.04
CA ILE A 94 4.05 3.22 17.10
C ILE A 94 5.51 3.19 16.58
N ASP A 95 6.46 2.73 17.39
CA ASP A 95 7.86 2.60 16.99
C ASP A 95 8.04 1.52 15.91
N ASP A 96 7.16 0.53 15.87
CA ASP A 96 7.17 -0.49 14.82
C ASP A 96 6.61 0.05 13.49
N VAL A 97 5.74 1.03 13.54
CA VAL A 97 5.13 1.70 12.38
C VAL A 97 6.05 2.79 11.84
N LEU A 98 6.55 3.69 12.72
CA LEU A 98 7.33 4.86 12.37
C LEU A 98 8.82 4.53 12.23
N GLN A 99 9.17 3.67 11.30
CA GLN A 99 10.54 3.30 10.99
C GLN A 99 11.04 3.99 9.70
N PRO A 100 12.36 4.20 9.54
CA PRO A 100 12.89 4.73 8.29
C PRO A 100 12.56 3.81 7.10
N GLY A 101 12.16 4.39 5.95
CA GLY A 101 11.81 3.61 4.75
C GLY A 101 12.93 2.68 4.26
N ARG A 102 14.20 2.99 4.53
CA ARG A 102 15.35 2.11 4.21
C ARG A 102 15.39 0.81 5.01
N SER A 103 14.61 0.69 6.10
CA SER A 103 14.51 -0.52 6.93
C SER A 103 13.34 -1.42 6.52
N LEU A 104 12.62 -1.10 5.44
CA LEU A 104 11.54 -1.92 4.93
C LEU A 104 12.03 -3.33 4.59
N ALA A 105 11.27 -4.33 5.03
CA ALA A 105 11.47 -5.72 4.64
C ALA A 105 10.92 -6.02 3.25
N ALA A 106 9.83 -5.34 2.89
CA ALA A 106 9.24 -5.39 1.56
C ALA A 106 8.43 -4.10 1.31
N ALA A 107 8.28 -3.74 0.05
CA ALA A 107 7.36 -2.69 -0.38
C ALA A 107 6.83 -3.00 -1.77
N GLY A 108 5.66 -2.51 -2.10
CA GLY A 108 5.09 -2.69 -3.42
C GLY A 108 3.78 -1.92 -3.61
N TYR A 109 3.25 -2.08 -4.78
CA TYR A 109 1.96 -1.54 -5.15
C TYR A 109 1.23 -2.42 -6.16
N VAL A 110 -0.08 -2.28 -6.20
CA VAL A 110 -0.93 -2.85 -7.26
C VAL A 110 -1.55 -1.67 -8.01
N ILE A 111 -1.51 -1.68 -9.31
CA ILE A 111 -2.21 -0.73 -10.18
C ILE A 111 -3.41 -1.42 -10.84
N TYR A 112 -4.58 -0.81 -10.73
CA TYR A 112 -5.84 -1.26 -11.33
C TYR A 112 -6.11 -0.43 -12.60
N GLY A 113 -5.37 -0.75 -13.69
CA GLY A 113 -5.50 -0.08 -14.98
C GLY A 113 -6.11 -0.98 -16.04
N SER A 114 -5.72 -0.77 -17.30
CA SER A 114 -6.10 -1.64 -18.44
C SER A 114 -5.63 -3.09 -18.25
N SER A 115 -4.57 -3.29 -17.49
CA SER A 115 -4.17 -4.55 -16.86
C SER A 115 -3.94 -4.31 -15.38
N THR A 116 -4.23 -5.30 -14.53
CA THR A 116 -3.88 -5.24 -13.12
C THR A 116 -2.45 -5.73 -12.94
N MET A 117 -1.61 -4.86 -12.38
CA MET A 117 -0.19 -5.17 -12.17
C MET A 117 0.19 -5.03 -10.70
N LEU A 118 0.90 -6.03 -10.18
CA LEU A 118 1.57 -6.00 -8.89
C LEU A 118 3.06 -5.76 -9.13
N VAL A 119 3.63 -4.75 -8.48
CA VAL A 119 5.08 -4.51 -8.48
C VAL A 119 5.56 -4.52 -7.04
N TYR A 120 6.58 -5.32 -6.73
CA TYR A 120 7.12 -5.33 -5.37
C TYR A 120 8.61 -5.64 -5.33
N THR A 121 9.20 -5.35 -4.17
CA THR A 121 10.58 -5.70 -3.81
C THR A 121 10.64 -6.27 -2.40
N THR A 122 11.58 -7.17 -2.19
CA THR A 122 12.00 -7.66 -0.86
C THR A 122 13.46 -7.28 -0.57
N GLY A 123 13.99 -6.26 -1.27
CA GLY A 123 15.37 -5.80 -1.16
C GLY A 123 16.34 -6.46 -2.16
N GLN A 124 15.87 -7.36 -3.02
CA GLN A 124 16.68 -8.06 -4.03
C GLN A 124 16.06 -7.84 -5.42
N GLY A 125 16.19 -6.62 -5.92
CA GLY A 125 15.56 -6.24 -7.19
C GLY A 125 14.10 -5.84 -7.05
N VAL A 126 13.52 -5.36 -8.14
CA VAL A 126 12.10 -5.00 -8.27
C VAL A 126 11.49 -5.85 -9.37
N HIS A 127 10.36 -6.46 -9.11
CA HIS A 127 9.70 -7.34 -10.06
C HIS A 127 8.26 -6.97 -10.26
N GLY A 128 7.80 -7.02 -11.52
CA GLY A 128 6.43 -6.74 -11.91
C GLY A 128 5.71 -8.00 -12.39
N PHE A 129 4.46 -8.13 -11.96
CA PHE A 129 3.59 -9.25 -12.25
C PHE A 129 2.29 -8.73 -12.84
N THR A 130 1.75 -9.41 -13.82
CA THR A 130 0.45 -9.08 -14.43
C THR A 130 -0.57 -10.13 -14.02
N LEU A 131 -1.75 -9.69 -13.61
CA LEU A 131 -2.86 -10.59 -13.29
C LEU A 131 -3.39 -11.24 -14.57
N ASP A 132 -3.36 -12.56 -14.61
CA ASP A 132 -4.09 -13.34 -15.60
C ASP A 132 -5.49 -13.62 -15.07
N ASN A 133 -6.49 -12.95 -15.64
CA ASN A 133 -7.89 -13.08 -15.21
C ASN A 133 -8.47 -14.48 -15.46
N SER A 134 -7.90 -15.25 -16.39
CA SER A 134 -8.37 -16.61 -16.68
C SER A 134 -7.93 -17.62 -15.63
N LEU A 135 -6.75 -17.37 -15.05
CA LEU A 135 -6.17 -18.21 -13.99
C LEU A 135 -6.45 -17.65 -12.59
N GLY A 136 -6.71 -16.35 -12.47
CA GLY A 136 -6.81 -15.66 -11.18
C GLY A 136 -5.47 -15.49 -10.47
N GLU A 137 -4.35 -15.55 -11.21
CA GLU A 137 -3.00 -15.54 -10.65
C GLU A 137 -2.15 -14.40 -11.23
N PHE A 138 -1.23 -13.87 -10.42
CA PHE A 138 -0.22 -12.92 -10.88
C PHE A 138 0.98 -13.65 -11.47
N LEU A 139 1.22 -13.44 -12.77
CA LEU A 139 2.34 -14.04 -13.50
C LEU A 139 3.49 -13.03 -13.64
N LEU A 140 4.73 -13.47 -13.40
CA LEU A 140 5.92 -12.64 -13.58
C LEU A 140 6.04 -12.18 -15.03
N SER A 141 5.84 -10.90 -15.25
CA SER A 141 5.88 -10.27 -16.58
C SER A 141 7.07 -9.31 -16.77
N HIS A 142 7.59 -8.77 -15.69
CA HIS A 142 8.68 -7.79 -15.70
C HIS A 142 9.73 -8.15 -14.62
N PRO A 143 10.66 -9.06 -14.93
CA PRO A 143 11.75 -9.38 -14.00
C PRO A 143 12.78 -8.25 -13.95
N ASP A 144 13.40 -8.04 -12.79
CA ASP A 144 14.54 -7.16 -12.58
C ASP A 144 14.38 -5.74 -13.16
N MET A 145 13.24 -5.10 -12.83
CA MET A 145 12.93 -3.75 -13.28
C MET A 145 13.99 -2.77 -12.77
N THR A 146 14.56 -1.97 -13.66
CA THR A 146 15.54 -0.94 -13.34
C THR A 146 15.21 0.37 -14.03
N MET A 147 15.59 1.48 -13.39
CA MET A 147 15.52 2.79 -14.04
C MET A 147 16.53 2.85 -15.20
N PRO A 148 16.13 3.38 -16.37
CA PRO A 148 17.08 3.59 -17.45
C PRO A 148 18.14 4.61 -17.04
N LYS A 149 19.39 4.41 -17.47
CA LYS A 149 20.50 5.33 -17.16
C LYS A 149 20.25 6.76 -17.66
N THR A 150 19.56 6.87 -18.78
CA THR A 150 19.12 8.16 -19.33
C THR A 150 17.59 8.18 -19.29
N PRO A 151 16.98 9.03 -18.45
CA PRO A 151 15.53 9.18 -18.43
C PRO A 151 14.99 9.64 -19.79
N VAL A 152 13.93 8.99 -20.27
CA VAL A 152 13.27 9.36 -21.52
C VAL A 152 12.00 10.17 -21.25
N TYR A 153 11.33 9.87 -20.13
CA TYR A 153 10.08 10.50 -19.70
C TYR A 153 10.11 10.83 -18.22
N TYR A 154 9.38 11.86 -17.87
CA TYR A 154 8.92 12.08 -16.50
C TYR A 154 7.45 12.47 -16.51
N SER A 155 6.76 12.22 -15.39
CA SER A 155 5.38 12.66 -15.18
C SER A 155 5.29 13.34 -13.83
N ALA A 156 4.69 14.54 -13.81
CA ALA A 156 4.45 15.30 -12.60
C ALA A 156 3.17 16.14 -12.75
N ASN A 157 2.52 16.46 -11.64
CA ASN A 157 1.36 17.33 -11.64
C ASN A 157 1.80 18.81 -11.71
N HIS A 158 2.04 19.32 -12.91
CA HIS A 158 2.41 20.71 -13.17
C HIS A 158 1.36 21.73 -12.69
N GLY A 159 0.12 21.32 -12.49
CA GLY A 159 -0.91 22.19 -11.89
C GLY A 159 -0.57 22.67 -10.48
N ARG A 160 0.33 21.98 -9.79
CA ARG A 160 0.85 22.34 -8.47
C ARG A 160 2.28 22.93 -8.49
N GLU A 161 2.87 23.23 -9.63
CA GLU A 161 4.25 23.72 -9.78
C GLU A 161 4.55 24.94 -8.91
N LYS A 162 3.59 25.85 -8.76
CA LYS A 162 3.71 27.05 -7.91
C LYS A 162 3.92 26.75 -6.41
N PHE A 163 3.68 25.51 -5.98
CA PHE A 163 3.89 25.06 -4.60
C PHE A 163 5.16 24.23 -4.42
N TRP A 164 5.90 23.99 -5.51
CA TRP A 164 7.13 23.23 -5.42
C TRP A 164 8.24 24.05 -4.76
N THR A 165 9.05 23.43 -3.94
CA THR A 165 10.27 24.04 -3.43
C THR A 165 11.31 24.09 -4.53
N PRO A 166 12.17 25.13 -4.56
CA PRO A 166 13.35 25.10 -5.43
C PRO A 166 14.17 23.84 -5.16
N GLY A 167 14.47 23.08 -6.22
CA GLY A 167 15.28 21.86 -6.16
C GLY A 167 16.78 22.15 -6.08
#